data_8d7680b80d843798996f6c0bfe567341
#
_entry.id   8d7680b80d843798996f6c0bfe567341
#
_cell.length_a   1.000
_cell.length_b   1.000
_cell.length_c   1.000
_cell.angle_alpha   90.00
_cell.angle_beta   90.00
_cell.angle_gamma   90.00
#
_symmetry.space_group_name_H-M   'P 1'
#
loop_
_entity.id
_entity.type
_entity.pdbx_description
1 polymer ?
#
loop_
_entity_poly.entity_id
_entity_poly.type
_entity_poly.pdbx_seq_one_letter_code
_entity_poly.pdbx_strand_id
1 'polypeptide(L)'
;GRVACDEQIDPDIEPIVWQTILGVDSLGSVWGPPDGVLRVSTSTRWGWNRNYAGRVLAPTLILVGEQDFLFEAAEPLYSDLTGTANKVLINMECATHYAFWESLHYKLMQGVSMEWLTTGKYQGQTGGVYTIRQGTQ
;
A
#
# COMPACT_ATOMS: atom_id res chain seq x y z
N GLY A 1 12.61 -9.40 -19.92
CA GLY A 1 11.83 -8.26 -20.39
C GLY A 1 10.78 -7.93 -19.36
N ARG A 2 10.58 -6.64 -19.06
CA ARG A 2 9.46 -6.21 -18.22
C ARG A 2 8.16 -6.63 -18.91
N VAL A 3 7.26 -7.23 -18.15
CA VAL A 3 5.91 -7.49 -18.61
C VAL A 3 5.24 -6.13 -18.86
N ALA A 4 4.55 -5.98 -19.98
CA ALA A 4 3.75 -4.77 -20.21
C ALA A 4 2.59 -4.79 -19.21
N CYS A 5 2.50 -3.73 -18.38
CA CYS A 5 1.39 -3.60 -17.46
C CYS A 5 0.21 -2.95 -18.20
N ASP A 6 -0.94 -3.60 -18.15
CA ASP A 6 -2.18 -3.05 -18.70
C ASP A 6 -2.65 -1.88 -17.83
N GLU A 7 -3.41 -0.97 -18.41
CA GLU A 7 -4.06 0.11 -17.68
C GLU A 7 -5.04 -0.49 -16.67
N GLN A 8 -4.86 -0.19 -15.39
CA GLN A 8 -5.44 -1.00 -14.32
C GLN A 8 -6.49 -0.26 -13.51
N ILE A 9 -6.44 1.08 -13.54
CA ILE A 9 -7.39 1.92 -12.81
C ILE A 9 -8.60 2.11 -13.70
N ASP A 10 -9.76 1.68 -13.18
CA ASP A 10 -11.03 2.00 -13.81
C ASP A 10 -11.20 3.54 -13.81
N PRO A 11 -11.33 4.18 -14.99
CA PRO A 11 -11.43 5.64 -15.10
C PRO A 11 -12.64 6.21 -14.36
N ASP A 12 -13.65 5.39 -14.10
CA ASP A 12 -14.84 5.81 -13.35
C ASP A 12 -14.63 5.80 -11.83
N ILE A 13 -13.60 5.13 -11.34
CA ILE A 13 -13.34 5.02 -9.89
C ILE A 13 -12.71 6.29 -9.32
N GLU A 14 -11.78 6.92 -10.01
CA GLU A 14 -11.06 8.09 -9.51
C GLU A 14 -12.02 9.25 -9.14
N PRO A 15 -12.98 9.66 -10.00
CA PRO A 15 -13.95 10.68 -9.64
C PRO A 15 -14.82 10.31 -8.43
N ILE A 16 -15.22 9.04 -8.31
CA ILE A 16 -16.04 8.55 -7.18
C ILE A 16 -15.25 8.65 -5.87
N VAL A 17 -14.00 8.21 -5.87
CA VAL A 17 -13.12 8.27 -4.70
C VAL A 17 -12.87 9.72 -4.30
N TRP A 18 -12.55 10.59 -5.27
CA TRP A 18 -12.33 12.00 -5.05
C TRP A 18 -13.53 12.67 -4.39
N GLN A 19 -14.71 12.51 -4.98
CA GLN A 19 -15.95 13.06 -4.43
C GLN A 19 -16.28 12.52 -3.05
N THR A 20 -16.04 11.22 -2.82
CA THR A 20 -16.29 10.59 -1.51
C THR A 20 -15.39 11.17 -0.43
N ILE A 21 -14.10 11.33 -0.71
CA ILE A 21 -13.13 11.90 0.25
C ILE A 21 -13.48 13.36 0.54
N LEU A 22 -13.74 14.17 -0.48
CA LEU A 22 -14.12 15.57 -0.30
C LEU A 22 -15.48 15.71 0.39
N GLY A 23 -16.39 14.76 0.22
CA GLY A 23 -17.68 14.73 0.90
C GLY A 23 -17.58 14.60 2.41
N VAL A 24 -16.51 13.97 2.92
CA VAL A 24 -16.24 13.85 4.37
C VAL A 24 -15.22 14.87 4.87
N ASP A 25 -14.44 15.49 3.99
CA ASP A 25 -13.47 16.53 4.33
C ASP A 25 -13.98 17.92 3.91
N SER A 26 -14.74 18.55 4.80
CA SER A 26 -15.33 19.87 4.56
C SER A 26 -14.30 20.98 4.34
N LEU A 27 -13.08 20.85 4.87
CA LEU A 27 -12.00 21.80 4.61
C LEU A 27 -11.32 21.54 3.28
N GLY A 28 -11.06 20.29 2.95
CA GLY A 28 -10.48 19.92 1.67
C GLY A 28 -11.36 20.33 0.49
N SER A 29 -12.68 20.24 0.64
CA SER A 29 -13.64 20.60 -0.41
C SER A 29 -13.66 22.08 -0.77
N VAL A 30 -13.23 22.97 0.15
CA VAL A 30 -13.24 24.44 -0.05
C VAL A 30 -11.82 25.04 -0.20
N TRP A 31 -10.80 24.23 -0.12
CA TRP A 31 -9.41 24.67 -0.22
C TRP A 31 -8.83 24.43 -1.62
N GLY A 32 -7.98 25.35 -2.06
CA GLY A 32 -7.22 25.20 -3.30
C GLY A 32 -8.04 25.43 -4.57
N PRO A 33 -7.78 24.65 -5.63
CA PRO A 33 -8.49 24.75 -6.90
C PRO A 33 -10.00 24.50 -6.75
N PRO A 34 -10.82 24.83 -7.78
CA PRO A 34 -12.28 24.63 -7.72
C PRO A 34 -12.74 23.23 -7.32
N ASP A 35 -11.89 22.23 -7.62
CA ASP A 35 -12.21 20.81 -7.34
C ASP A 35 -11.76 20.34 -5.93
N GLY A 36 -11.28 21.27 -5.09
CA GLY A 36 -10.79 20.96 -3.75
C GLY A 36 -9.37 20.38 -3.72
N VAL A 37 -8.95 19.95 -2.53
CA VAL A 37 -7.64 19.30 -2.32
C VAL A 37 -7.77 18.13 -1.35
N LEU A 38 -7.02 17.08 -1.60
CA LEU A 38 -6.84 16.01 -0.61
C LEU A 38 -5.82 16.46 0.44
N ARG A 39 -6.27 16.51 1.68
CA ARG A 39 -5.39 16.84 2.82
C ARG A 39 -4.68 15.58 3.28
N VAL A 40 -3.36 15.62 3.28
CA VAL A 40 -2.53 14.54 3.81
C VAL A 40 -2.05 14.85 5.22
N SER A 41 -1.79 13.82 6.01
CA SER A 41 -1.24 13.98 7.34
C SER A 41 0.17 14.57 7.27
N THR A 42 0.57 15.29 8.32
CA THR A 42 1.93 15.82 8.47
C THR A 42 2.92 14.77 9.01
N SER A 43 2.66 13.50 8.80
CA SER A 43 3.46 12.39 9.32
C SER A 43 4.95 12.49 8.96
N THR A 44 5.28 13.07 7.80
CA THR A 44 6.67 13.35 7.41
C THR A 44 7.41 14.28 8.36
N ARG A 45 6.69 15.06 9.17
CA ARG A 45 7.27 15.96 10.18
C ARG A 45 7.46 15.30 11.55
N TRP A 46 6.97 14.07 11.74
CA TRP A 46 7.10 13.35 13.01
C TRP A 46 8.47 12.74 13.23
N GLY A 47 9.41 12.95 12.31
CA GLY A 47 10.77 12.45 12.41
C GLY A 47 10.87 10.94 12.33
N TRP A 48 9.91 10.29 11.63
CA TRP A 48 9.99 8.85 11.37
C TRP A 48 11.31 8.49 10.71
N ASN A 49 12.01 7.52 11.26
CA ASN A 49 13.29 7.05 10.77
C ASN A 49 13.53 5.61 11.23
N ARG A 50 14.64 5.00 10.79
CA ARG A 50 15.04 3.63 11.11
C ARG A 50 15.03 3.30 12.61
N ASN A 51 15.33 4.25 13.48
CA ASN A 51 15.33 4.01 14.93
C ASN A 51 13.91 3.81 15.46
N TYR A 52 12.93 4.49 14.89
CA TYR A 52 11.53 4.28 15.22
C TYR A 52 10.99 3.00 14.57
N ALA A 53 11.34 2.73 13.30
CA ALA A 53 11.00 1.47 12.64
C ALA A 53 11.51 0.26 13.44
N GLY A 54 12.75 0.33 13.94
CA GLY A 54 13.36 -0.72 14.76
C GLY A 54 12.67 -0.99 16.10
N ARG A 55 11.77 -0.10 16.55
CA ARG A 55 10.98 -0.29 17.78
C ARG A 55 9.61 -0.92 17.56
N VAL A 56 9.23 -1.16 16.33
CA VAL A 56 7.97 -1.86 16.01
C VAL A 56 8.11 -3.32 16.40
N LEU A 57 7.30 -3.74 17.38
CA LEU A 57 7.29 -5.12 17.89
C LEU A 57 6.15 -5.96 17.29
N ALA A 58 5.15 -5.29 16.72
CA ALA A 58 4.00 -5.95 16.14
C ALA A 58 4.38 -6.73 14.86
N PRO A 59 3.73 -7.87 14.59
CA PRO A 59 3.80 -8.51 13.28
C PRO A 59 3.42 -7.52 12.17
N THR A 60 4.25 -7.39 11.14
CA THR A 60 4.11 -6.35 10.13
C THR A 60 4.03 -6.93 8.73
N LEU A 61 2.97 -6.57 8.00
CA LEU A 61 2.82 -6.83 6.56
C LEU A 61 3.05 -5.53 5.80
N ILE A 62 3.93 -5.57 4.81
CA ILE A 62 4.15 -4.49 3.85
C ILE A 62 3.66 -4.99 2.49
N LEU A 63 2.73 -4.27 1.88
CA LEU A 63 2.26 -4.49 0.52
C LEU A 63 2.67 -3.28 -0.32
N VAL A 64 3.33 -3.52 -1.43
CA VAL A 64 3.75 -2.45 -2.33
C VAL A 64 3.58 -2.87 -3.78
N GLY A 65 3.09 -1.96 -4.61
CA GLY A 65 3.01 -2.16 -6.05
C GLY A 65 4.33 -1.86 -6.75
N GLU A 66 4.68 -2.61 -7.77
CA GLU A 66 5.91 -2.37 -8.55
C GLU A 66 5.94 -0.98 -9.20
N GLN A 67 4.76 -0.42 -9.50
CA GLN A 67 4.61 0.93 -10.06
C GLN A 67 4.26 1.99 -9.01
N ASP A 68 4.31 1.63 -7.72
CA ASP A 68 4.12 2.57 -6.63
C ASP A 68 5.34 3.50 -6.51
N PHE A 69 5.12 4.78 -6.29
CA PHE A 69 6.20 5.74 -6.02
C PHE A 69 6.94 5.45 -4.70
N LEU A 70 6.35 4.63 -3.82
CA LEU A 70 6.98 4.16 -2.57
C LEU A 70 7.72 2.82 -2.74
N PHE A 71 7.75 2.25 -3.93
CA PHE A 71 8.34 0.93 -4.17
C PHE A 71 9.78 0.82 -3.66
N GLU A 72 10.61 1.81 -3.99
CA GLU A 72 12.02 1.85 -3.57
C GLU A 72 12.20 2.02 -2.05
N ALA A 73 11.17 2.47 -1.34
CA ALA A 73 11.20 2.63 0.11
C ALA A 73 10.78 1.37 0.88
N ALA A 74 10.16 0.40 0.22
CA ALA A 74 9.59 -0.78 0.88
C ALA A 74 10.66 -1.72 1.45
N GLU A 75 11.71 -2.04 0.69
CA GLU A 75 12.81 -2.89 1.17
C GLU A 75 13.63 -2.24 2.30
N PRO A 76 14.03 -0.95 2.23
CA PRO A 76 14.62 -0.26 3.37
C PRO A 76 13.74 -0.30 4.61
N LEU A 77 12.42 -0.04 4.49
CA LEU A 77 11.50 -0.14 5.61
C LEU A 77 11.46 -1.56 6.19
N TYR A 78 11.33 -2.57 5.34
CA TYR A 78 11.36 -3.98 5.76
C TYR A 78 12.64 -4.31 6.53
N SER A 79 13.79 -3.84 6.05
CA SER A 79 15.08 -4.06 6.69
C SER A 79 15.19 -3.35 8.04
N ASP A 80 14.66 -2.13 8.16
CA ASP A 80 14.69 -1.30 9.36
C ASP A 80 13.74 -1.78 10.48
N LEU A 81 12.75 -2.63 10.16
CA LEU A 81 11.86 -3.28 11.14
C LEU A 81 12.60 -4.37 11.93
N THR A 82 13.59 -4.00 12.71
CA THR A 82 14.43 -4.93 13.47
C THR A 82 13.80 -5.41 14.77
N GLY A 83 12.76 -4.73 15.26
CA GLY A 83 12.06 -5.09 16.50
C GLY A 83 11.15 -6.31 16.39
N THR A 84 10.82 -6.73 15.19
CA THR A 84 9.99 -7.93 14.96
C THR A 84 10.64 -8.88 13.95
N ALA A 85 10.59 -10.18 14.27
CA ALA A 85 10.94 -11.25 13.31
C ALA A 85 9.76 -11.60 12.40
N ASN A 86 8.54 -11.28 12.83
CA ASN A 86 7.30 -11.58 12.09
C ASN A 86 7.00 -10.42 11.14
N LYS A 87 7.67 -10.40 10.00
CA LYS A 87 7.50 -9.37 8.99
C LYS A 87 7.55 -9.95 7.59
N VAL A 88 6.58 -9.56 6.78
CA VAL A 88 6.44 -9.99 5.39
C VAL A 88 6.39 -8.75 4.49
N LEU A 89 7.15 -8.75 3.41
CA LEU A 89 7.07 -7.78 2.32
C LEU A 89 6.56 -8.49 1.07
N ILE A 90 5.54 -7.96 0.46
CA ILE A 90 4.97 -8.46 -0.79
C ILE A 90 5.03 -7.37 -1.86
N ASN A 91 5.79 -7.66 -2.90
CA ASN A 91 5.85 -6.86 -4.11
C ASN A 91 4.78 -7.37 -5.09
N MET A 92 3.90 -6.50 -5.54
CA MET A 92 2.86 -6.84 -6.52
C MET A 92 3.25 -6.33 -7.89
N GLU A 93 3.49 -7.26 -8.83
CA GLU A 93 3.84 -6.93 -10.20
C GLU A 93 2.73 -6.08 -10.84
N CYS A 94 3.13 -5.03 -11.53
CA CYS A 94 2.25 -4.08 -12.22
C CYS A 94 1.28 -3.26 -11.33
N ALA A 95 1.18 -3.51 -10.04
CA ALA A 95 0.30 -2.73 -9.18
C ALA A 95 0.83 -1.31 -8.95
N THR A 96 -0.08 -0.34 -8.85
CA THR A 96 0.23 1.04 -8.47
C THR A 96 -0.03 1.28 -6.98
N HIS A 97 0.14 2.52 -6.52
CA HIS A 97 -0.26 2.94 -5.17
C HIS A 97 -1.76 2.73 -4.89
N TYR A 98 -2.56 2.65 -5.93
CA TYR A 98 -4.01 2.51 -5.86
C TYR A 98 -4.50 1.05 -6.03
N ALA A 99 -3.65 0.07 -5.74
CA ALA A 99 -3.93 -1.36 -5.93
C ALA A 99 -5.27 -1.83 -5.30
N PHE A 100 -5.76 -1.15 -4.26
CA PHE A 100 -7.07 -1.43 -3.67
C PHE A 100 -8.26 -1.14 -4.60
N TRP A 101 -8.05 -0.31 -5.62
CA TRP A 101 -9.08 0.09 -6.58
C TRP A 101 -8.85 -0.47 -7.97
N GLU A 102 -7.71 -1.13 -8.17
CA GLU A 102 -7.37 -1.75 -9.44
C GLU A 102 -8.12 -3.08 -9.61
N SER A 103 -8.81 -3.25 -10.73
CA SER A 103 -9.61 -4.45 -11.02
C SER A 103 -8.82 -5.76 -10.92
N LEU A 104 -7.51 -5.71 -11.21
CA LEU A 104 -6.62 -6.87 -11.19
C LEU A 104 -6.01 -7.16 -9.80
N HIS A 105 -5.98 -6.18 -8.90
CA HIS A 105 -5.21 -6.27 -7.65
C HIS A 105 -6.06 -6.19 -6.38
N TYR A 106 -7.25 -5.58 -6.41
CA TYR A 106 -8.00 -5.32 -5.17
C TYR A 106 -8.35 -6.59 -4.39
N LYS A 107 -8.74 -7.67 -5.10
CA LYS A 107 -9.06 -8.95 -4.45
C LYS A 107 -7.83 -9.57 -3.80
N LEU A 108 -6.69 -9.50 -4.48
CA LEU A 108 -5.41 -9.97 -3.97
C LEU A 108 -5.01 -9.20 -2.72
N MET A 109 -5.07 -7.87 -2.76
CA MET A 109 -4.80 -7.01 -1.61
C MET A 109 -5.68 -7.36 -0.42
N GLN A 110 -6.98 -7.52 -0.64
CA GLN A 110 -7.93 -7.89 0.41
C GLN A 110 -7.64 -9.29 0.96
N GLY A 111 -7.41 -10.27 0.09
CA GLY A 111 -7.14 -11.66 0.48
C GLY A 111 -5.87 -11.78 1.35
N VAL A 112 -4.78 -11.18 0.90
CA VAL A 112 -3.50 -11.17 1.64
C VAL A 112 -3.65 -10.44 2.98
N SER A 113 -4.33 -9.29 2.98
CA SER A 113 -4.55 -8.53 4.20
C SER A 113 -5.40 -9.30 5.21
N MET A 114 -6.46 -9.95 4.75
CA MET A 114 -7.32 -10.76 5.61
C MET A 114 -6.59 -11.99 6.16
N GLU A 115 -5.82 -12.70 5.35
CA GLU A 115 -4.99 -13.82 5.80
C GLU A 115 -4.04 -13.37 6.91
N TRP A 116 -3.31 -12.27 6.67
CA TRP A 116 -2.37 -11.72 7.66
C TRP A 116 -3.06 -11.30 8.95
N LEU A 117 -4.15 -10.55 8.87
CA LEU A 117 -4.86 -10.06 10.06
C LEU A 117 -5.49 -11.18 10.89
N THR A 118 -5.85 -12.29 10.25
CA THR A 118 -6.50 -13.42 10.94
C THR A 118 -5.51 -14.47 11.43
N THR A 119 -4.40 -14.66 10.72
CA THR A 119 -3.46 -15.76 11.01
C THR A 119 -2.07 -15.30 11.44
N GLY A 120 -1.70 -14.05 11.19
CA GLY A 120 -0.33 -13.54 11.33
C GLY A 120 0.65 -14.15 10.34
N LYS A 121 0.16 -14.70 9.23
CA LYS A 121 0.96 -15.43 8.23
C LYS A 121 0.56 -15.02 6.81
N TYR A 122 1.47 -15.25 5.90
CA TYR A 122 1.23 -15.23 4.46
C TYR A 122 1.64 -16.59 3.89
N GLN A 123 0.68 -17.34 3.34
CA GLN A 123 0.90 -18.72 2.85
C GLN A 123 1.63 -19.62 3.86
N GLY A 124 1.24 -19.51 5.14
CA GLY A 124 1.85 -20.26 6.23
C GLY A 124 3.18 -19.70 6.76
N GLN A 125 3.74 -18.66 6.16
CA GLN A 125 5.00 -18.04 6.55
C GLN A 125 4.79 -16.79 7.40
N THR A 126 5.64 -16.59 8.41
CA THR A 126 5.62 -15.41 9.28
C THR A 126 6.63 -14.34 8.86
N GLY A 127 7.48 -14.62 7.88
CA GLY A 127 8.53 -13.71 7.42
C GLY A 127 8.94 -13.97 5.98
N GLY A 128 9.62 -13.01 5.39
CA GLY A 128 10.19 -13.12 4.04
C GLY A 128 9.74 -12.02 3.08
N VAL A 129 10.35 -12.03 1.90
CA VAL A 129 10.04 -11.13 0.79
C VAL A 129 9.50 -11.98 -0.35
N TYR A 130 8.35 -11.58 -0.87
CA TYR A 130 7.63 -12.32 -1.91
C TYR A 130 7.28 -11.40 -3.07
N THR A 131 7.11 -11.98 -4.25
CA THR A 131 6.58 -11.28 -5.42
C THR A 131 5.35 -12.01 -5.92
N ILE A 132 4.25 -11.29 -6.05
CA ILE A 132 3.04 -11.79 -6.68
C ILE A 132 3.02 -11.27 -8.12
N ARG A 133 2.98 -12.18 -9.07
CA ARG A 133 2.97 -11.85 -10.49
C ARG A 133 1.58 -11.53 -10.99
N GLN A 134 1.50 -10.66 -11.98
CA GLN A 134 0.25 -10.37 -12.68
C GLN A 134 -0.36 -11.67 -13.23
N GLY A 135 -1.67 -11.85 -13.03
CA GLY A 135 -2.39 -13.05 -13.48
C GLY A 135 -2.34 -14.24 -12.51
N THR A 136 -1.71 -14.11 -11.37
CA THR A 136 -1.84 -15.09 -10.28
C THR A 136 -3.16 -14.80 -9.54
N GLN A 137 -4.14 -15.70 -9.67
CA GLN A 137 -5.41 -15.67 -8.92
C GLN A 137 -5.34 -16.57 -7.70
#